data_81990748914b8487a14215fa2d0a2ead
#
_entry.id   81990748914b8487a14215fa2d0a2ead
#
_cell.length_a   1.000
_cell.length_b   1.000
_cell.length_c   1.000
_cell.angle_alpha   90.00
_cell.angle_beta   90.00
_cell.angle_gamma   90.00
#
_symmetry.space_group_name_H-M   'P 1'
#
loop_
_entity.id
_entity.type
_entity.pdbx_description
1 polymer ?
#
loop_
_entity_poly.entity_id
_entity_poly.type
_entity_poly.pdbx_seq_one_letter_code
_entity_poly.pdbx_strand_id
1 'polypeptide(L)'
;MIKTVIVEDDLMVASINSQFAKRNPNIQIVATFHNGKDALDYLKKSDADLVLLDLYMPDCTGLELLSELRNIGSEIDVIMITAANDAEHINEALQLGIVDYLIKPFQYERFAQALDKYLVRKKAIESGVSFTQEEIDRLVNASTPSASTKKAELQKGVQQKTLDKIRVCLSAHPGNYLPCEQIASETGLSRVTIRRYMNFLIEENEVTSMIDYSTGGRP
;
A
#
# COMPACT_ATOMS: atom_id res chain seq x y z
N MET A 1 -9.64 -10.27 20.06
CA MET A 1 -10.23 -9.31 19.10
C MET A 1 -9.52 -7.98 19.28
N ILE A 2 -9.17 -7.32 18.19
CA ILE A 2 -8.45 -6.04 18.18
C ILE A 2 -9.45 -4.90 18.42
N LYS A 3 -9.32 -4.21 19.54
CA LYS A 3 -10.15 -3.04 19.89
C LYS A 3 -9.71 -1.85 19.05
N THR A 4 -10.55 -1.46 18.11
CA THR A 4 -10.23 -0.45 17.11
C THR A 4 -11.08 0.80 17.31
N VAL A 5 -10.45 1.96 17.30
CA VAL A 5 -11.08 3.27 17.35
C VAL A 5 -10.99 3.91 15.96
N ILE A 6 -12.04 4.59 15.53
CA ILE A 6 -12.05 5.40 14.30
C ILE A 6 -12.09 6.87 14.71
N VAL A 7 -11.23 7.68 14.10
CA VAL A 7 -11.19 9.13 14.28
C VAL A 7 -11.24 9.77 12.90
N GLU A 8 -12.40 10.31 12.54
CA GLU A 8 -12.74 10.80 11.20
C GLU A 8 -13.86 11.82 11.31
N ASP A 9 -13.67 13.04 10.83
CA ASP A 9 -14.67 14.13 10.94
C ASP A 9 -15.84 13.94 9.99
N ASP A 10 -15.62 13.36 8.81
CA ASP A 10 -16.68 13.04 7.85
C ASP A 10 -17.45 11.77 8.29
N LEU A 11 -18.73 11.96 8.68
CA LEU A 11 -19.61 10.89 9.13
C LEU A 11 -19.79 9.77 8.10
N MET A 12 -19.80 10.10 6.81
CA MET A 12 -19.95 9.12 5.73
C MET A 12 -18.68 8.28 5.60
N VAL A 13 -17.52 8.93 5.62
CA VAL A 13 -16.21 8.24 5.54
C VAL A 13 -16.00 7.38 6.79
N ALA A 14 -16.31 7.89 7.98
CA ALA A 14 -16.27 7.11 9.21
C ALA A 14 -17.15 5.85 9.13
N SER A 15 -18.36 5.97 8.57
CA SER A 15 -19.26 4.83 8.35
C SER A 15 -18.68 3.81 7.38
N ILE A 16 -18.08 4.25 6.27
CA ILE A 16 -17.42 3.38 5.29
C ILE A 16 -16.24 2.64 5.93
N ASN A 17 -15.38 3.36 6.64
CA ASN A 17 -14.24 2.78 7.36
C ASN A 17 -14.71 1.74 8.39
N SER A 18 -15.79 2.01 9.11
CA SER A 18 -16.41 1.08 10.06
C SER A 18 -16.95 -0.17 9.35
N GLN A 19 -17.64 -0.01 8.21
CA GLN A 19 -18.14 -1.15 7.42
C GLN A 19 -17.00 -2.01 6.88
N PHE A 20 -15.91 -1.39 6.41
CA PHE A 20 -14.72 -2.11 5.94
C PHE A 20 -14.04 -2.87 7.07
N ALA A 21 -13.82 -2.23 8.21
CA ALA A 21 -13.20 -2.86 9.37
C ALA A 21 -14.01 -4.05 9.90
N LYS A 22 -15.34 -3.95 9.97
CA LYS A 22 -16.25 -5.01 10.44
C LYS A 22 -16.29 -6.24 9.54
N ARG A 23 -15.80 -6.17 8.30
CA ARG A 23 -15.65 -7.37 7.45
C ARG A 23 -14.54 -8.31 7.94
N ASN A 24 -13.59 -7.81 8.73
CA ASN A 24 -12.57 -8.64 9.35
C ASN A 24 -13.03 -9.09 10.75
N PRO A 25 -13.22 -10.41 10.99
CA PRO A 25 -13.76 -10.92 12.26
C PRO A 25 -12.83 -10.70 13.47
N ASN A 26 -11.57 -10.35 13.24
CA ASN A 26 -10.61 -10.06 14.30
C ASN A 26 -10.68 -8.60 14.79
N ILE A 27 -11.43 -7.73 14.11
CA ILE A 27 -11.55 -6.30 14.42
C ILE A 27 -12.86 -6.02 15.14
N GLN A 28 -12.78 -5.29 16.23
CA GLN A 28 -13.93 -4.77 16.97
C GLN A 28 -13.85 -3.26 17.04
N ILE A 29 -14.79 -2.55 16.42
CA ILE A 29 -14.91 -1.10 16.58
C ILE A 29 -15.50 -0.82 17.96
N VAL A 30 -14.73 -0.19 18.83
CA VAL A 30 -15.12 0.13 20.22
C VAL A 30 -15.58 1.56 20.38
N ALA A 31 -15.11 2.48 19.53
CA ALA A 31 -15.55 3.87 19.51
C ALA A 31 -15.31 4.51 18.14
N THR A 32 -16.07 5.58 17.84
CA THR A 32 -15.86 6.44 16.67
C THR A 32 -15.97 7.89 17.14
N PHE A 33 -14.98 8.70 16.77
CA PHE A 33 -14.90 10.12 17.10
C PHE A 33 -14.86 10.94 15.82
N HIS A 34 -15.41 12.16 15.88
CA HIS A 34 -15.48 13.09 14.76
C HIS A 34 -14.65 14.36 15.01
N ASN A 35 -13.85 14.35 16.06
CA ASN A 35 -12.87 15.38 16.39
C ASN A 35 -11.71 14.76 17.17
N GLY A 36 -10.56 15.40 17.10
CA GLY A 36 -9.32 14.86 17.70
C GLY A 36 -9.29 15.01 19.21
N LYS A 37 -9.90 16.05 19.77
CA LYS A 37 -9.87 16.32 21.22
C LYS A 37 -10.61 15.24 22.00
N ASP A 38 -11.85 14.93 21.62
CA ASP A 38 -12.63 13.88 22.27
C ASP A 38 -11.97 12.50 22.07
N ALA A 39 -11.41 12.27 20.89
CA ALA A 39 -10.64 11.06 20.61
C ALA A 39 -9.42 10.92 21.52
N LEU A 40 -8.63 11.97 21.69
CA LEU A 40 -7.46 11.98 22.53
C LEU A 40 -7.82 11.74 24.01
N ASP A 41 -8.87 12.39 24.51
CA ASP A 41 -9.34 12.22 25.90
C ASP A 41 -9.81 10.79 26.17
N TYR A 42 -10.41 10.13 25.19
CA TYR A 42 -10.77 8.72 25.26
C TYR A 42 -9.55 7.81 25.18
N LEU A 43 -8.66 8.02 24.19
CA LEU A 43 -7.50 7.16 23.94
C LEU A 43 -6.51 7.17 25.12
N LYS A 44 -6.37 8.28 25.84
CA LYS A 44 -5.55 8.38 27.08
C LYS A 44 -5.98 7.41 28.18
N LYS A 45 -7.22 6.93 28.14
CA LYS A 45 -7.82 6.09 29.21
C LYS A 45 -8.28 4.73 28.69
N SER A 46 -8.20 4.51 27.38
CA SER A 46 -8.68 3.30 26.73
C SER A 46 -7.60 2.23 26.63
N ASP A 47 -8.04 1.01 26.47
CA ASP A 47 -7.22 -0.15 26.11
C ASP A 47 -7.36 -0.49 24.61
N ALA A 48 -7.49 0.52 23.78
CA ALA A 48 -7.56 0.35 22.32
C ALA A 48 -6.22 -0.16 21.79
N ASP A 49 -6.30 -1.10 20.85
CA ASP A 49 -5.13 -1.68 20.18
C ASP A 49 -4.74 -0.90 18.93
N LEU A 50 -5.75 -0.39 18.21
CA LEU A 50 -5.58 0.22 16.88
C LEU A 50 -6.43 1.48 16.75
N VAL A 51 -5.88 2.51 16.11
CA VAL A 51 -6.62 3.69 15.68
C VAL A 51 -6.56 3.81 14.16
N LEU A 52 -7.73 3.96 13.54
CA LEU A 52 -7.87 4.42 12.15
C LEU A 52 -8.07 5.94 12.20
N LEU A 53 -7.09 6.69 11.73
CA LEU A 53 -6.95 8.13 12.01
C LEU A 53 -6.91 8.94 10.73
N ASP A 54 -7.82 9.89 10.56
CA ASP A 54 -7.65 10.92 9.54
C ASP A 54 -6.64 11.99 9.98
N LEU A 55 -5.96 12.57 9.01
CA LEU A 55 -5.06 13.70 9.23
C LEU A 55 -5.81 15.01 9.44
N TYR A 56 -6.85 15.26 8.64
CA TYR A 56 -7.55 16.54 8.63
C TYR A 56 -8.81 16.49 9.49
N MET A 57 -8.76 17.19 10.61
CA MET A 57 -9.90 17.35 11.52
C MET A 57 -10.04 18.82 11.93
N PRO A 58 -11.24 19.30 12.29
CA PRO A 58 -11.49 20.72 12.54
C PRO A 58 -10.73 21.34 13.72
N ASP A 59 -10.43 20.53 14.76
CA ASP A 59 -9.91 21.02 16.04
C ASP A 59 -8.40 20.76 16.23
N CYS A 60 -7.87 19.70 15.63
CA CYS A 60 -6.44 19.40 15.58
C CYS A 60 -6.15 18.45 14.43
N THR A 61 -4.91 18.39 13.98
CA THR A 61 -4.50 17.42 12.97
C THR A 61 -4.31 16.02 13.57
N GLY A 62 -4.46 14.98 12.73
CA GLY A 62 -4.17 13.61 13.16
C GLY A 62 -2.71 13.41 13.57
N LEU A 63 -1.77 14.17 13.00
CA LEU A 63 -0.36 14.15 13.40
C LEU A 63 -0.15 14.74 14.79
N GLU A 64 -0.81 15.85 15.12
CA GLU A 64 -0.78 16.41 16.46
C GLU A 64 -1.35 15.42 17.50
N LEU A 65 -2.49 14.79 17.18
CA LEU A 65 -3.08 13.76 18.03
C LEU A 65 -2.11 12.58 18.23
N LEU A 66 -1.50 12.08 17.14
CA LEU A 66 -0.53 10.99 17.18
C LEU A 66 0.72 11.38 18.00
N SER A 67 1.24 12.60 17.80
CA SER A 67 2.36 13.13 18.57
C SER A 67 2.05 13.17 20.07
N GLU A 68 0.87 13.65 20.46
CA GLU A 68 0.42 13.66 21.87
C GLU A 68 0.33 12.24 22.44
N LEU A 69 -0.19 11.27 21.67
CA LEU A 69 -0.20 9.86 22.11
C LEU A 69 1.21 9.33 22.36
N ARG A 70 2.17 9.65 21.49
CA ARG A 70 3.57 9.23 21.66
C ARG A 70 4.23 9.93 22.86
N ASN A 71 3.95 11.21 23.08
CA ASN A 71 4.48 11.99 24.22
C ASN A 71 4.07 11.41 25.58
N ILE A 72 2.86 10.83 25.67
CA ILE A 72 2.39 10.16 26.88
C ILE A 72 2.80 8.69 26.97
N GLY A 73 3.63 8.19 26.03
CA GLY A 73 4.08 6.79 26.01
C GLY A 73 3.03 5.78 25.58
N SER A 74 2.01 6.21 24.83
CA SER A 74 0.99 5.30 24.31
C SER A 74 1.57 4.36 23.25
N GLU A 75 1.33 3.06 23.42
CA GLU A 75 1.73 2.00 22.47
C GLU A 75 0.64 1.67 21.44
N ILE A 76 -0.46 2.44 21.41
CA ILE A 76 -1.55 2.22 20.47
C ILE A 76 -1.01 2.30 19.04
N ASP A 77 -1.27 1.26 18.25
CA ASP A 77 -0.93 1.24 16.83
C ASP A 77 -1.87 2.15 16.02
N VAL A 78 -1.33 2.81 15.00
CA VAL A 78 -2.09 3.77 14.19
C VAL A 78 -1.95 3.44 12.71
N ILE A 79 -3.07 3.40 11.99
CA ILE A 79 -3.15 3.43 10.52
C ILE A 79 -3.74 4.78 10.13
N MET A 80 -2.95 5.57 9.38
CA MET A 80 -3.44 6.84 8.82
C MET A 80 -4.34 6.60 7.61
N ILE A 81 -5.49 7.28 7.54
CA ILE A 81 -6.45 7.19 6.42
C ILE A 81 -6.84 8.60 6.01
N THR A 82 -6.19 9.17 4.99
CA THR A 82 -6.30 10.61 4.71
C THR A 82 -6.20 10.96 3.24
N ALA A 83 -6.63 12.16 2.87
CA ALA A 83 -6.43 12.72 1.53
C ALA A 83 -5.03 13.33 1.33
N ALA A 84 -4.24 13.51 2.40
CA ALA A 84 -2.87 14.03 2.30
C ALA A 84 -1.97 13.02 1.58
N ASN A 85 -1.24 13.50 0.59
CA ASN A 85 -0.32 12.71 -0.21
C ASN A 85 1.05 13.38 -0.41
N ASP A 86 1.31 14.44 0.31
CA ASP A 86 2.60 15.14 0.28
C ASP A 86 3.64 14.42 1.15
N ALA A 87 4.90 14.55 0.74
CA ALA A 87 6.00 13.83 1.35
C ALA A 87 6.28 14.25 2.81
N GLU A 88 5.94 15.47 3.18
CA GLU A 88 6.19 16.00 4.51
C GLU A 88 5.33 15.31 5.56
N HIS A 89 4.01 15.28 5.38
CA HIS A 89 3.09 14.60 6.28
C HIS A 89 3.32 13.09 6.32
N ILE A 90 3.63 12.47 5.15
CA ILE A 90 3.95 11.04 5.12
C ILE A 90 5.21 10.74 5.95
N ASN A 91 6.27 11.55 5.79
CA ASN A 91 7.51 11.36 6.53
C ASN A 91 7.32 11.54 8.03
N GLU A 92 6.58 12.58 8.45
CA GLU A 92 6.27 12.83 9.86
C GLU A 92 5.47 11.67 10.48
N ALA A 93 4.43 11.20 9.79
CA ALA A 93 3.64 10.06 10.24
C ALA A 93 4.50 8.79 10.41
N LEU A 94 5.42 8.52 9.47
CA LEU A 94 6.36 7.40 9.55
C LEU A 94 7.32 7.53 10.73
N GLN A 95 7.83 8.72 11.03
CA GLN A 95 8.68 8.99 12.19
C GLN A 95 7.93 8.78 13.51
N LEU A 96 6.64 9.06 13.55
CA LEU A 96 5.77 8.81 14.70
C LEU A 96 5.34 7.33 14.83
N GLY A 97 5.83 6.45 13.96
CA GLY A 97 5.68 5.00 14.08
C GLY A 97 4.27 4.49 13.72
N ILE A 98 3.69 4.99 12.64
CA ILE A 98 2.45 4.41 12.10
C ILE A 98 2.67 3.02 11.51
N VAL A 99 1.63 2.21 11.50
CA VAL A 99 1.65 0.87 10.91
C VAL A 99 1.51 0.90 9.39
N ASP A 100 0.62 1.76 8.90
CA ASP A 100 0.37 1.94 7.47
C ASP A 100 -0.25 3.31 7.18
N TYR A 101 -0.20 3.73 5.90
CA TYR A 101 -0.73 4.99 5.41
C TYR A 101 -1.61 4.75 4.18
N LEU A 102 -2.89 5.11 4.25
CA LEU A 102 -3.88 4.95 3.19
C LEU A 102 -4.28 6.31 2.64
N ILE A 103 -4.04 6.53 1.35
CA ILE A 103 -4.42 7.77 0.66
C ILE A 103 -5.83 7.60 0.09
N LYS A 104 -6.76 8.48 0.49
CA LYS A 104 -8.12 8.55 -0.06
C LYS A 104 -8.09 9.12 -1.49
N PRO A 105 -8.86 8.57 -2.46
CA PRO A 105 -9.76 7.41 -2.34
C PRO A 105 -9.03 6.07 -2.47
N PHE A 106 -9.41 5.08 -1.68
CA PHE A 106 -8.87 3.72 -1.74
C PHE A 106 -10.00 2.69 -1.88
N GLN A 107 -9.66 1.51 -2.37
CA GLN A 107 -10.57 0.37 -2.48
C GLN A 107 -10.49 -0.50 -1.21
N TYR A 108 -11.53 -1.32 -1.00
CA TYR A 108 -11.59 -2.23 0.15
C TYR A 108 -10.35 -3.14 0.25
N GLU A 109 -9.85 -3.62 -0.87
CA GLU A 109 -8.68 -4.51 -0.95
C GLU A 109 -7.43 -3.88 -0.32
N ARG A 110 -7.19 -2.58 -0.56
CA ARG A 110 -6.06 -1.86 0.04
C ARG A 110 -6.24 -1.68 1.55
N PHE A 111 -7.47 -1.41 1.99
CA PHE A 111 -7.81 -1.32 3.41
C PHE A 111 -7.63 -2.67 4.11
N ALA A 112 -8.13 -3.76 3.51
CA ALA A 112 -7.97 -5.11 4.03
C ALA A 112 -6.50 -5.50 4.15
N GLN A 113 -5.67 -5.19 3.16
CA GLN A 113 -4.22 -5.44 3.20
C GLN A 113 -3.54 -4.72 4.38
N ALA A 114 -3.92 -3.48 4.68
CA ALA A 114 -3.37 -2.75 5.83
C ALA A 114 -3.72 -3.42 7.16
N LEU A 115 -4.97 -3.86 7.31
CA LEU A 115 -5.41 -4.59 8.51
C LEU A 115 -4.73 -5.96 8.63
N ASP A 116 -4.62 -6.71 7.53
CA ASP A 116 -4.00 -8.03 7.55
C ASP A 116 -2.51 -7.93 7.91
N LYS A 117 -1.80 -6.96 7.36
CA LYS A 117 -0.41 -6.64 7.71
C LYS A 117 -0.26 -6.33 9.20
N TYR A 118 -1.14 -5.49 9.74
CA TYR A 118 -1.19 -5.18 11.16
C TYR A 118 -1.39 -6.44 12.01
N LEU A 119 -2.39 -7.26 11.67
CA LEU A 119 -2.73 -8.46 12.42
C LEU A 119 -1.60 -9.51 12.41
N VAL A 120 -0.92 -9.68 11.28
CA VAL A 120 0.24 -10.56 11.17
C VAL A 120 1.36 -10.09 12.09
N ARG A 121 1.68 -8.77 12.06
CA ARG A 121 2.70 -8.17 12.92
C ARG A 121 2.35 -8.32 14.40
N LYS A 122 1.11 -7.99 14.78
CA LYS A 122 0.63 -8.06 16.17
C LYS A 122 0.73 -9.49 16.72
N LYS A 123 0.24 -10.48 15.98
CA LYS A 123 0.34 -11.90 16.35
C LYS A 123 1.78 -12.38 16.49
N ALA A 124 2.66 -11.96 15.60
CA ALA A 124 4.07 -12.32 15.66
C ALA A 124 4.71 -11.81 16.94
N ILE A 125 4.48 -10.54 17.31
CA ILE A 125 5.01 -9.94 18.53
C ILE A 125 4.41 -10.61 19.79
N GLU A 126 3.10 -10.86 19.82
CA GLU A 126 2.41 -11.48 20.95
C GLU A 126 2.80 -12.95 21.18
N SER A 127 3.25 -13.66 20.13
CA SER A 127 3.66 -15.07 20.27
C SER A 127 4.88 -15.28 21.15
N GLY A 128 5.66 -14.25 21.44
CA GLY A 128 6.84 -14.31 22.32
C GLY A 128 7.94 -15.27 21.85
N VAL A 129 7.86 -15.77 20.62
CA VAL A 129 8.85 -16.68 20.04
C VAL A 129 10.06 -15.86 19.59
N SER A 130 11.25 -16.40 19.82
CA SER A 130 12.49 -15.81 19.27
C SER A 130 12.41 -15.76 17.75
N PHE A 131 12.50 -14.58 17.19
CA PHE A 131 12.49 -14.41 15.74
C PHE A 131 13.84 -14.79 15.13
N THR A 132 13.81 -15.52 14.04
CA THR A 132 14.97 -15.66 13.17
C THR A 132 15.19 -14.35 12.39
N GLN A 133 16.41 -14.14 11.89
CA GLN A 133 16.69 -12.93 11.09
C GLN A 133 15.76 -12.81 9.89
N GLU A 134 15.45 -13.92 9.22
CA GLU A 134 14.52 -13.95 8.08
C GLU A 134 13.09 -13.52 8.46
N GLU A 135 12.62 -13.86 9.66
CA GLU A 135 11.31 -13.44 10.16
C GLU A 135 11.31 -11.96 10.51
N ILE A 136 12.38 -11.46 11.13
CA ILE A 136 12.57 -10.02 11.38
C ILE A 136 12.58 -9.26 10.05
N ASP A 137 13.35 -9.70 9.07
CA ASP A 137 13.41 -9.07 7.74
C ASP A 137 12.05 -9.04 7.05
N ARG A 138 11.23 -10.07 7.20
CA ARG A 138 9.84 -10.08 6.70
C ARG A 138 8.95 -9.08 7.42
N LEU A 139 9.08 -8.96 8.75
CA LEU A 139 8.30 -8.01 9.55
C LEU A 139 8.68 -6.56 9.24
N VAL A 140 9.97 -6.28 9.10
CA VAL A 140 10.50 -4.95 8.77
C VAL A 140 10.17 -4.58 7.32
N ASN A 141 10.39 -5.50 6.38
CA ASN A 141 10.10 -5.28 4.95
C ASN A 141 8.60 -5.27 4.64
N ALA A 142 7.75 -5.87 5.48
CA ALA A 142 6.32 -5.66 5.39
C ALA A 142 5.93 -4.21 5.70
N SER A 143 6.80 -3.43 6.32
CA SER A 143 6.60 -2.00 6.63
C SER A 143 7.05 -1.07 5.50
N THR A 144 7.93 -1.51 4.62
CA THR A 144 8.23 -0.84 3.35
C THR A 144 7.32 -1.42 2.27
N PRO A 145 6.75 -0.63 1.37
CA PRO A 145 6.16 -1.18 0.15
C PRO A 145 7.28 -1.92 -0.56
N SER A 146 7.35 -3.23 -0.30
CA SER A 146 8.35 -4.11 -0.89
C SER A 146 8.16 -4.09 -2.40
N ALA A 147 9.13 -3.55 -3.09
CA ALA A 147 9.27 -3.69 -4.52
C ALA A 147 9.46 -5.15 -4.98
N SER A 148 9.30 -6.15 -4.09
CA SER A 148 9.62 -7.55 -4.36
C SER A 148 8.53 -8.59 -4.08
N THR A 149 7.27 -8.21 -3.90
CA THR A 149 6.12 -9.12 -4.05
C THR A 149 4.96 -8.43 -4.74
N LYS A 150 5.27 -7.78 -5.86
CA LYS A 150 4.30 -7.68 -6.92
C LYS A 150 4.19 -9.06 -7.58
N LYS A 151 3.33 -9.95 -7.05
CA LYS A 151 2.38 -10.55 -7.99
C LYS A 151 1.63 -9.34 -8.53
N ALA A 152 2.13 -8.80 -9.62
CA ALA A 152 1.52 -7.72 -10.35
C ALA A 152 0.04 -8.08 -10.50
N GLU A 153 -0.87 -7.32 -9.89
CA GLU A 153 -2.17 -7.13 -10.50
C GLU A 153 -1.84 -6.54 -11.86
N LEU A 154 -1.87 -7.43 -12.85
CA LEU A 154 -1.61 -7.10 -14.23
C LEU A 154 -2.50 -5.92 -14.56
N GLN A 155 -1.93 -4.80 -14.95
CA GLN A 155 -2.67 -3.61 -15.36
C GLN A 155 -3.86 -4.05 -16.22
N LYS A 156 -5.06 -3.45 -16.01
CA LYS A 156 -6.28 -3.81 -16.76
C LYS A 156 -5.94 -4.01 -18.23
N GLY A 157 -5.97 -5.28 -18.68
CA GLY A 157 -5.68 -5.68 -20.06
C GLY A 157 -4.30 -6.32 -20.32
N VAL A 158 -3.45 -6.55 -19.32
CA VAL A 158 -2.23 -7.37 -19.44
C VAL A 158 -2.56 -8.77 -18.91
N GLN A 159 -2.41 -9.80 -19.74
CA GLN A 159 -2.64 -11.21 -19.39
C GLN A 159 -1.31 -11.91 -19.17
N GLN A 160 -1.18 -12.68 -18.07
CA GLN A 160 0.05 -13.38 -17.71
C GLN A 160 0.58 -14.27 -18.85
N LYS A 161 -0.29 -15.07 -19.48
CA LYS A 161 0.08 -15.93 -20.62
C LYS A 161 0.72 -15.18 -21.79
N THR A 162 0.23 -13.98 -22.07
CA THR A 162 0.76 -13.12 -23.15
C THR A 162 2.11 -12.53 -22.73
N LEU A 163 2.25 -12.13 -21.47
CA LEU A 163 3.48 -11.62 -20.91
C LEU A 163 4.59 -12.67 -20.95
N ASP A 164 4.29 -13.90 -20.52
CA ASP A 164 5.25 -15.01 -20.54
C ASP A 164 5.72 -15.35 -21.95
N LYS A 165 4.80 -15.27 -22.93
CA LYS A 165 5.12 -15.46 -24.35
C LYS A 165 6.12 -14.41 -24.86
N ILE A 166 5.93 -13.14 -24.47
CA ILE A 166 6.84 -12.05 -24.84
C ILE A 166 8.19 -12.22 -24.13
N ARG A 167 8.21 -12.58 -22.84
CA ARG A 167 9.46 -12.85 -22.09
C ARG A 167 10.28 -13.98 -22.71
N VAL A 168 9.62 -15.06 -23.15
CA VAL A 168 10.30 -16.16 -23.84
C VAL A 168 10.92 -15.67 -25.15
N CYS A 169 10.22 -14.87 -25.95
CA CYS A 169 10.75 -14.28 -27.19
C CYS A 169 11.98 -13.39 -26.90
N LEU A 170 11.90 -12.52 -25.88
CA LEU A 170 13.02 -11.65 -25.49
C LEU A 170 14.23 -12.46 -24.97
N SER A 171 13.98 -13.51 -24.20
CA SER A 171 15.03 -14.39 -23.67
C SER A 171 15.80 -15.18 -24.73
N ALA A 172 15.17 -15.41 -25.88
CA ALA A 172 15.81 -16.05 -27.04
C ALA A 172 16.85 -15.14 -27.74
N HIS A 173 16.85 -13.83 -27.45
CA HIS A 173 17.72 -12.85 -28.08
C HIS A 173 18.48 -12.00 -27.04
N PRO A 174 19.28 -12.59 -26.14
CA PRO A 174 19.92 -11.88 -25.05
C PRO A 174 20.90 -10.81 -25.57
N GLY A 175 20.75 -9.59 -25.07
CA GLY A 175 21.63 -8.46 -25.39
C GLY A 175 21.43 -7.81 -26.76
N ASN A 176 20.43 -8.25 -27.53
CA ASN A 176 20.13 -7.70 -28.84
C ASN A 176 18.97 -6.70 -28.78
N TYR A 177 19.06 -5.65 -29.61
CA TYR A 177 17.93 -4.78 -29.87
C TYR A 177 16.89 -5.49 -30.74
N LEU A 178 15.65 -5.57 -30.26
CA LEU A 178 14.52 -6.18 -30.98
C LEU A 178 13.47 -5.12 -31.29
N PRO A 179 13.22 -4.83 -32.58
CA PRO A 179 12.12 -3.97 -32.98
C PRO A 179 10.77 -4.58 -32.57
N CYS A 180 9.78 -3.76 -32.15
CA CYS A 180 8.43 -4.23 -31.81
C CYS A 180 7.77 -5.04 -32.92
N GLU A 181 8.14 -4.79 -34.19
CA GLU A 181 7.66 -5.50 -35.37
C GLU A 181 8.15 -6.95 -35.42
N GLN A 182 9.40 -7.18 -35.07
CA GLN A 182 9.96 -8.51 -34.99
C GLN A 182 9.34 -9.30 -33.85
N ILE A 183 9.21 -8.70 -32.67
CA ILE A 183 8.53 -9.32 -31.51
C ILE A 183 7.07 -9.68 -31.88
N ALA A 184 6.36 -8.80 -32.59
CA ALA A 184 5.01 -9.06 -33.06
C ALA A 184 4.95 -10.27 -34.04
N SER A 185 5.89 -10.35 -34.97
CA SER A 185 5.99 -11.45 -35.93
C SER A 185 6.27 -12.80 -35.24
N GLU A 186 7.24 -12.84 -34.31
CA GLU A 186 7.62 -14.06 -33.61
C GLU A 186 6.57 -14.55 -32.60
N THR A 187 5.87 -13.60 -31.95
CA THR A 187 4.85 -13.94 -30.95
C THR A 187 3.44 -14.11 -31.54
N GLY A 188 3.21 -13.70 -32.80
CA GLY A 188 1.88 -13.67 -33.43
C GLY A 188 0.91 -12.68 -32.77
N LEU A 189 1.41 -11.65 -32.09
CA LEU A 189 0.61 -10.62 -31.43
C LEU A 189 0.58 -9.34 -32.26
N SER A 190 -0.49 -8.51 -32.08
CA SER A 190 -0.56 -7.22 -32.76
C SER A 190 0.51 -6.24 -32.25
N ARG A 191 1.00 -5.33 -33.11
CA ARG A 191 1.94 -4.26 -32.72
C ARG A 191 1.42 -3.41 -31.54
N VAL A 192 0.11 -3.16 -31.50
CA VAL A 192 -0.54 -2.42 -30.41
C VAL A 192 -0.43 -3.20 -29.10
N THR A 193 -0.67 -4.51 -29.15
CA THR A 193 -0.49 -5.40 -28.00
C THR A 193 0.96 -5.39 -27.54
N ILE A 194 1.93 -5.61 -28.44
CA ILE A 194 3.36 -5.61 -28.09
C ILE A 194 3.76 -4.29 -27.44
N ARG A 195 3.42 -3.12 -28.04
CA ARG A 195 3.78 -1.81 -27.48
C ARG A 195 3.26 -1.64 -26.04
N ARG A 196 2.04 -2.07 -25.76
CA ARG A 196 1.47 -2.01 -24.40
C ARG A 196 2.23 -2.89 -23.40
N TYR A 197 2.57 -4.12 -23.80
CA TYR A 197 3.31 -5.04 -22.95
C TYR A 197 4.78 -4.63 -22.78
N MET A 198 5.41 -4.07 -23.81
CA MET A 198 6.77 -3.52 -23.69
C MET A 198 6.82 -2.33 -22.75
N ASN A 199 5.85 -1.41 -22.79
CA ASN A 199 5.75 -0.31 -21.82
C ASN A 199 5.65 -0.85 -20.39
N PHE A 200 4.84 -1.88 -20.16
CA PHE A 200 4.73 -2.55 -18.86
C PHE A 200 6.09 -3.15 -18.41
N LEU A 201 6.81 -3.84 -19.30
CA LEU A 201 8.13 -4.41 -19.00
C LEU A 201 9.22 -3.34 -18.76
N ILE A 202 9.09 -2.16 -19.39
CA ILE A 202 9.98 -1.01 -19.15
C ILE A 202 9.67 -0.41 -17.78
N GLU A 203 8.40 -0.24 -17.40
CA GLU A 203 7.97 0.22 -16.09
C GLU A 203 8.43 -0.71 -14.97
N GLU A 204 8.46 -2.03 -15.24
CA GLU A 204 8.98 -3.04 -14.30
C GLU A 204 10.52 -3.17 -14.32
N ASN A 205 11.23 -2.36 -15.14
CA ASN A 205 12.70 -2.40 -15.32
C ASN A 205 13.24 -3.74 -15.83
N GLU A 206 12.42 -4.56 -16.49
CA GLU A 206 12.85 -5.83 -17.10
C GLU A 206 13.53 -5.62 -18.46
N VAL A 207 13.20 -4.55 -19.16
CA VAL A 207 13.77 -4.17 -20.44
C VAL A 207 14.02 -2.67 -20.51
N THR A 208 14.94 -2.25 -21.38
CA THR A 208 15.20 -0.84 -21.71
C THR A 208 14.74 -0.53 -23.11
N SER A 209 14.26 0.69 -23.37
CA SER A 209 13.92 1.16 -24.70
C SER A 209 15.03 2.03 -25.29
N MET A 210 15.26 1.90 -26.58
CA MET A 210 16.13 2.78 -27.33
C MET A 210 15.36 3.36 -28.53
N ILE A 211 15.49 4.65 -28.75
CA ILE A 211 14.87 5.32 -29.90
C ILE A 211 15.84 5.25 -31.07
N ASP A 212 15.42 4.56 -32.14
CA ASP A 212 16.18 4.52 -33.39
C ASP A 212 15.70 5.63 -34.33
N TYR A 213 16.56 6.60 -34.59
CA TYR A 213 16.29 7.72 -35.51
C TYR A 213 16.64 7.40 -36.97
N SER A 214 17.11 6.18 -37.29
CA SER A 214 17.59 5.81 -38.62
C SER A 214 16.46 5.56 -39.63
N THR A 215 15.24 5.32 -39.17
CA THR A 215 14.07 5.02 -40.02
C THR A 215 13.08 6.17 -40.02
N GLY A 216 13.43 7.33 -40.45
CA GLY A 216 12.61 8.52 -40.85
C GLY A 216 11.10 8.61 -40.57
N GLY A 217 10.58 7.93 -39.57
CA GLY A 217 9.19 7.98 -39.10
C GLY A 217 9.05 8.95 -37.92
N ARG A 218 8.06 9.83 -37.94
CA ARG A 218 7.71 10.67 -36.79
C ARG A 218 7.42 9.80 -35.57
N PRO A 219 7.80 10.26 -34.36
CA PRO A 219 7.55 9.55 -33.12
C PRO A 219 6.09 9.35 -32.80
#